data_296a02bd67a9520a2b14332d5f83da39
#
_entry.id   296a02bd67a9520a2b14332d5f83da39
#
_cell.length_a   1.000
_cell.length_b   1.000
_cell.length_c   1.000
_cell.angle_alpha   90.00
_cell.angle_beta   90.00
_cell.angle_gamma   90.00
#
_symmetry.space_group_name_H-M   'P 1'
#
loop_
_entity.id
_entity.type
_entity.pdbx_description
1 polymer ?
#
loop_
_entity_poly.entity_id
_entity_poly.type
_entity_poly.pdbx_seq_one_letter_code
_entity_poly.pdbx_strand_id
1 'polypeptide(L)'
;KDRIAIWGWSFGGFNTLMSMSEGRPVFRAGVAVAAPSNWKYYDTVYTERYMRTPKENADGYAINPIQRAANLHGDLLLIHGTADDNVHFRNFTEVSEAYVQAGKMFRQQVYTNRNHNIYGGNTRLHLFKTISDFFIEKLKQSK
;
A
#
# COMPACT_ATOMS: atom_id res chain seq x y z
N LYS A 1 6.86 18.64 -12.33
CA LYS A 1 6.06 17.46 -12.63
C LYS A 1 6.68 16.18 -12.03
N ASP A 2 8.00 16.07 -12.04
CA ASP A 2 8.71 14.84 -11.64
C ASP A 2 9.03 14.74 -10.13
N ARG A 3 8.41 15.56 -9.29
CA ARG A 3 8.60 15.61 -7.83
C ARG A 3 7.28 15.58 -7.07
N ILE A 4 6.31 14.85 -7.58
CA ILE A 4 5.04 14.63 -6.91
C ILE A 4 5.04 13.23 -6.33
N ALA A 5 4.72 13.12 -5.06
CA ALA A 5 4.56 11.85 -4.36
C ALA A 5 3.15 11.73 -3.78
N ILE A 6 2.76 10.49 -3.50
CA ILE A 6 1.52 10.16 -2.82
C ILE A 6 1.82 9.27 -1.62
N TRP A 7 1.10 9.44 -0.53
CA TRP A 7 1.14 8.48 0.57
C TRP A 7 -0.21 8.37 1.25
N GLY A 8 -0.42 7.24 1.87
CA GLY A 8 -1.62 7.03 2.65
C GLY A 8 -1.51 5.86 3.61
N TRP A 9 -2.39 5.87 4.60
CA TRP A 9 -2.51 4.86 5.63
C TRP A 9 -3.87 4.18 5.52
N SER A 10 -3.93 2.85 5.72
CA SER A 10 -5.16 2.08 5.66
C SER A 10 -5.85 2.24 4.29
N PHE A 11 -7.08 2.74 4.23
CA PHE A 11 -7.76 3.04 2.95
C PHE A 11 -6.98 4.05 2.10
N GLY A 12 -6.30 5.02 2.72
CA GLY A 12 -5.38 5.92 2.00
C GLY A 12 -4.20 5.18 1.38
N GLY A 13 -3.72 4.11 2.04
CA GLY A 13 -2.71 3.19 1.48
C GLY A 13 -3.23 2.43 0.26
N PHE A 14 -4.46 1.92 0.31
CA PHE A 14 -5.13 1.33 -0.87
C PHE A 14 -5.19 2.33 -2.04
N ASN A 15 -5.64 3.55 -1.78
CA ASN A 15 -5.68 4.60 -2.80
C ASN A 15 -4.29 4.91 -3.37
N THR A 16 -3.26 4.90 -2.54
CA THR A 16 -1.86 5.06 -2.99
C THR A 16 -1.47 3.94 -3.96
N LEU A 17 -1.71 2.67 -3.60
CA LEU A 17 -1.40 1.52 -4.46
C LEU A 17 -2.18 1.57 -5.77
N MET A 18 -3.46 1.93 -5.73
CA MET A 18 -4.29 2.06 -6.92
C MET A 18 -3.80 3.19 -7.84
N SER A 19 -3.46 4.35 -7.29
CA SER A 19 -2.94 5.50 -8.05
C SER A 19 -1.58 5.21 -8.67
N MET A 20 -0.72 4.43 -7.98
CA MET A 20 0.57 3.99 -8.51
C MET A 20 0.46 2.89 -9.57
N SER A 21 -0.74 2.34 -9.80
CA SER A 21 -0.99 1.20 -10.71
C SER A 21 -2.11 1.48 -11.71
N GLU A 22 -2.57 2.71 -11.90
CA GLU A 22 -3.68 3.02 -12.80
C GLU A 22 -3.30 3.11 -14.29
N GLY A 23 -2.01 2.96 -14.63
CA GLY A 23 -1.52 2.97 -16.00
C GLY A 23 -1.15 4.35 -16.55
N ARG A 24 -1.41 5.43 -15.78
CA ARG A 24 -0.95 6.81 -16.12
C ARG A 24 -0.01 7.33 -15.06
N PRO A 25 1.32 7.35 -15.31
CA PRO A 25 2.30 7.78 -14.32
C PRO A 25 2.14 9.27 -13.97
N VAL A 26 1.65 9.55 -12.77
CA VAL A 26 1.54 10.91 -12.20
C VAL A 26 2.53 11.10 -11.06
N PHE A 27 2.63 10.09 -10.18
CA PHE A 27 3.45 10.14 -8.99
C PHE A 27 4.83 9.52 -9.24
N ARG A 28 5.89 10.24 -8.84
CA ARG A 28 7.27 9.74 -8.88
C ARG A 28 7.51 8.69 -7.81
N ALA A 29 6.89 8.85 -6.64
CA ALA A 29 7.05 7.97 -5.51
C ALA A 29 5.75 7.80 -4.73
N GLY A 30 5.56 6.64 -4.11
CA GLY A 30 4.42 6.33 -3.27
C GLY A 30 4.81 5.61 -1.98
N VAL A 31 4.10 5.89 -0.88
CA VAL A 31 4.22 5.14 0.37
C VAL A 31 2.85 4.66 0.81
N ALA A 32 2.68 3.35 0.91
CA ALA A 32 1.45 2.72 1.36
C ALA A 32 1.65 2.05 2.73
N VAL A 33 0.95 2.56 3.75
CA VAL A 33 1.05 2.09 5.12
C VAL A 33 -0.21 1.33 5.50
N ALA A 34 -0.05 0.08 5.99
CA ALA A 34 -1.15 -0.77 6.45
C ALA A 34 -2.32 -0.81 5.47
N ALA A 35 -2.01 -0.96 4.19
CA ALA A 35 -2.96 -0.86 3.09
C ALA A 35 -3.75 -2.15 2.87
N PRO A 36 -5.09 -2.10 2.75
CA PRO A 36 -5.82 -3.17 2.08
C PRO A 36 -5.31 -3.35 0.65
N SER A 37 -5.19 -4.60 0.20
CA SER A 37 -4.80 -4.92 -1.17
C SER A 37 -5.88 -5.68 -1.92
N ASN A 38 -6.79 -6.31 -1.19
CA ASN A 38 -7.96 -6.98 -1.74
C ASN A 38 -9.10 -6.89 -0.71
N TRP A 39 -10.22 -6.31 -1.10
CA TRP A 39 -11.36 -6.12 -0.22
C TRP A 39 -12.02 -7.42 0.26
N LYS A 40 -11.73 -8.55 -0.34
CA LYS A 40 -12.12 -9.87 0.17
C LYS A 40 -11.39 -10.26 1.48
N TYR A 41 -10.32 -9.56 1.83
CA TYR A 41 -9.56 -9.78 3.07
C TYR A 41 -9.94 -8.83 4.20
N TYR A 42 -10.89 -7.94 3.95
CA TYR A 42 -11.38 -7.01 4.95
C TYR A 42 -12.72 -7.48 5.55
N ASP A 43 -13.13 -6.90 6.69
CA ASP A 43 -14.35 -7.31 7.37
C ASP A 43 -15.60 -7.05 6.52
N THR A 44 -16.63 -7.89 6.73
CA THR A 44 -17.87 -7.84 5.95
C THR A 44 -18.75 -6.66 6.30
N VAL A 45 -18.75 -6.23 7.56
CA VAL A 45 -19.57 -5.12 8.02
C VAL A 45 -19.23 -3.82 7.28
N TYR A 46 -17.94 -3.55 7.11
CA TYR A 46 -17.48 -2.41 6.33
C TYR A 46 -17.60 -2.66 4.83
N THR A 47 -17.03 -3.77 4.36
CA THR A 47 -16.83 -4.00 2.92
C THR A 47 -18.17 -4.22 2.21
N GLU A 48 -19.02 -5.09 2.72
CA GLU A 48 -20.30 -5.39 2.08
C GLU A 48 -21.31 -4.24 2.15
N ARG A 49 -21.16 -3.37 3.15
CA ARG A 49 -21.96 -2.15 3.24
C ARG A 49 -21.76 -1.23 2.03
N TYR A 50 -20.53 -1.14 1.51
CA TYR A 50 -20.18 -0.22 0.43
C TYR A 50 -20.06 -0.90 -0.93
N MET A 51 -19.72 -2.18 -0.96
CA MET A 51 -19.43 -2.93 -2.17
C MET A 51 -20.42 -4.07 -2.45
N ARG A 52 -21.36 -4.34 -1.54
CA ARG A 52 -22.18 -5.57 -1.52
C ARG A 52 -21.30 -6.81 -1.34
N THR A 53 -21.88 -8.01 -1.49
CA THR A 53 -21.11 -9.25 -1.40
C THR A 53 -20.24 -9.46 -2.63
N PRO A 54 -19.15 -10.25 -2.53
CA PRO A 54 -18.34 -10.62 -3.69
C PRO A 54 -19.11 -11.30 -4.81
N LYS A 55 -20.20 -11.99 -4.47
CA LYS A 55 -21.08 -12.64 -5.47
C LYS A 55 -21.88 -11.62 -6.28
N GLU A 56 -22.34 -10.55 -5.64
CA GLU A 56 -23.15 -9.50 -6.28
C GLU A 56 -22.31 -8.49 -7.05
N ASN A 57 -21.03 -8.33 -6.69
CA ASN A 57 -20.14 -7.30 -7.26
C ASN A 57 -18.74 -7.88 -7.54
N ALA A 58 -18.70 -9.01 -8.25
CA ALA A 58 -17.43 -9.70 -8.56
C ALA A 58 -16.42 -8.77 -9.26
N ASP A 59 -16.88 -7.96 -10.19
CA ASP A 59 -16.04 -7.03 -10.95
C ASP A 59 -15.42 -5.93 -10.06
N GLY A 60 -16.18 -5.40 -9.10
CA GLY A 60 -15.66 -4.41 -8.15
C GLY A 60 -14.56 -4.99 -7.26
N TYR A 61 -14.71 -6.23 -6.81
CA TYR A 61 -13.66 -6.91 -6.01
C TYR A 61 -12.44 -7.31 -6.85
N ALA A 62 -12.59 -7.48 -8.16
CA ALA A 62 -11.47 -7.74 -9.06
C ALA A 62 -10.59 -6.51 -9.31
N ILE A 63 -11.11 -5.29 -9.06
CA ILE A 63 -10.35 -4.05 -9.22
C ILE A 63 -9.56 -3.78 -7.94
N ASN A 64 -8.29 -4.22 -7.92
CA ASN A 64 -7.43 -4.09 -6.75
C ASN A 64 -5.94 -4.02 -7.15
N PRO A 65 -5.03 -3.59 -6.24
CA PRO A 65 -3.61 -3.46 -6.53
C PRO A 65 -2.92 -4.76 -6.95
N ILE A 66 -3.40 -5.91 -6.47
CA ILE A 66 -2.83 -7.23 -6.83
C ILE A 66 -3.05 -7.48 -8.31
N GLN A 67 -4.27 -7.29 -8.81
CA GLN A 67 -4.60 -7.47 -10.23
C GLN A 67 -3.89 -6.45 -11.14
N ARG A 68 -3.56 -5.29 -10.60
CA ARG A 68 -2.87 -4.21 -11.31
C ARG A 68 -1.36 -4.19 -11.10
N ALA A 69 -0.79 -5.22 -10.49
CA ALA A 69 0.64 -5.25 -10.12
C ALA A 69 1.57 -4.95 -11.30
N ALA A 70 1.26 -5.47 -12.50
CA ALA A 70 2.03 -5.21 -13.71
C ALA A 70 2.09 -3.73 -14.13
N ASN A 71 1.11 -2.94 -13.71
CA ASN A 71 1.03 -1.51 -14.02
C ASN A 71 1.74 -0.62 -13.00
N LEU A 72 2.31 -1.19 -11.92
CA LEU A 72 3.03 -0.41 -10.92
C LEU A 72 4.12 0.42 -11.60
N HIS A 73 4.13 1.73 -11.33
CA HIS A 73 5.13 2.68 -11.80
C HIS A 73 5.68 3.53 -10.66
N GLY A 74 6.84 4.16 -10.89
CA GLY A 74 7.53 4.96 -9.88
C GLY A 74 8.14 4.13 -8.77
N ASP A 75 8.64 4.81 -7.75
CA ASP A 75 9.26 4.18 -6.58
C ASP A 75 8.20 3.94 -5.50
N LEU A 76 8.07 2.71 -5.02
CA LEU A 76 7.10 2.33 -3.99
C LEU A 76 7.79 1.88 -2.70
N LEU A 77 7.26 2.32 -1.56
CA LEU A 77 7.57 1.80 -0.22
C LEU A 77 6.29 1.25 0.41
N LEU A 78 6.29 -0.05 0.71
CA LEU A 78 5.24 -0.73 1.47
C LEU A 78 5.61 -0.80 2.94
N ILE A 79 4.67 -0.45 3.82
CA ILE A 79 4.86 -0.50 5.27
C ILE A 79 3.69 -1.22 5.92
N HIS A 80 3.98 -2.17 6.85
CA HIS A 80 2.93 -2.88 7.58
C HIS A 80 3.42 -3.38 8.94
N GLY A 81 2.50 -3.53 9.89
CA GLY A 81 2.73 -4.18 11.17
C GLY A 81 2.34 -5.66 11.11
N THR A 82 3.17 -6.56 11.63
CA THR A 82 2.88 -8.02 11.56
C THR A 82 1.73 -8.47 12.45
N ALA A 83 1.36 -7.67 13.45
CA ALA A 83 0.23 -7.94 14.35
C ALA A 83 -0.98 -7.03 14.06
N ASP A 84 -1.11 -6.58 12.81
CA ASP A 84 -2.27 -5.79 12.37
C ASP A 84 -3.53 -6.68 12.36
N ASP A 85 -4.42 -6.42 13.30
CA ASP A 85 -5.68 -7.14 13.52
C ASP A 85 -6.88 -6.48 12.82
N ASN A 86 -6.64 -5.36 12.14
CA ASN A 86 -7.63 -4.64 11.35
C ASN A 86 -7.43 -4.94 9.84
N VAL A 87 -6.35 -4.45 9.26
CA VAL A 87 -5.93 -4.82 7.91
C VAL A 87 -4.87 -5.92 8.03
N HIS A 88 -5.30 -7.17 8.00
CA HIS A 88 -4.43 -8.32 8.21
C HIS A 88 -3.18 -8.28 7.33
N PHE A 89 -2.05 -8.69 7.91
CA PHE A 89 -0.74 -8.71 7.25
C PHE A 89 -0.74 -9.47 5.92
N ARG A 90 -1.71 -10.34 5.70
CA ARG A 90 -1.93 -11.00 4.41
C ARG A 90 -2.07 -10.02 3.25
N ASN A 91 -2.68 -8.85 3.47
CA ASN A 91 -2.77 -7.81 2.43
C ASN A 91 -1.38 -7.38 1.92
N PHE A 92 -0.44 -7.25 2.86
CA PHE A 92 0.95 -6.90 2.54
C PHE A 92 1.67 -8.02 1.79
N THR A 93 1.56 -9.26 2.26
CA THR A 93 2.26 -10.40 1.63
C THR A 93 1.74 -10.70 0.24
N GLU A 94 0.43 -10.67 0.02
CA GLU A 94 -0.17 -10.95 -1.28
C GLU A 94 0.17 -9.88 -2.34
N VAL A 95 0.12 -8.60 -1.98
CA VAL A 95 0.48 -7.54 -2.93
C VAL A 95 1.98 -7.51 -3.20
N SER A 96 2.81 -7.80 -2.19
CA SER A 96 4.26 -7.92 -2.36
C SER A 96 4.61 -9.04 -3.34
N GLU A 97 4.01 -10.22 -3.17
CA GLU A 97 4.20 -11.34 -4.08
C GLU A 97 3.74 -10.99 -5.51
N ALA A 98 2.59 -10.32 -5.65
CA ALA A 98 2.12 -9.90 -6.97
C ALA A 98 3.11 -8.97 -7.68
N TYR A 99 3.73 -8.03 -6.95
CA TYR A 99 4.76 -7.16 -7.53
C TYR A 99 6.04 -7.92 -7.91
N VAL A 100 6.46 -8.88 -7.09
CA VAL A 100 7.62 -9.74 -7.40
C VAL A 100 7.35 -10.53 -8.68
N GLN A 101 6.20 -11.18 -8.80
CA GLN A 101 5.83 -11.96 -9.98
C GLN A 101 5.64 -11.09 -11.24
N ALA A 102 5.27 -9.83 -11.07
CA ALA A 102 5.21 -8.84 -12.14
C ALA A 102 6.58 -8.20 -12.49
N GLY A 103 7.67 -8.65 -11.84
CA GLY A 103 9.02 -8.11 -12.06
C GLY A 103 9.20 -6.66 -11.59
N LYS A 104 8.41 -6.20 -10.62
CA LYS A 104 8.47 -4.83 -10.12
C LYS A 104 9.41 -4.71 -8.93
N MET A 105 10.22 -3.66 -8.94
CA MET A 105 11.11 -3.33 -7.82
C MET A 105 10.39 -2.36 -6.88
N PHE A 106 10.45 -2.64 -5.57
CA PHE A 106 9.87 -1.83 -4.52
C PHE A 106 10.63 -2.03 -3.21
N ARG A 107 10.39 -1.18 -2.22
CA ARG A 107 10.95 -1.31 -0.86
C ARG A 107 9.88 -1.74 0.12
N GLN A 108 10.31 -2.39 1.19
CA GLN A 108 9.45 -2.85 2.27
C GLN A 108 10.01 -2.42 3.63
N GLN A 109 9.12 -2.03 4.55
CA GLN A 109 9.43 -1.86 5.96
C GLN A 109 8.37 -2.58 6.79
N VAL A 110 8.77 -3.61 7.50
CA VAL A 110 7.89 -4.38 8.38
C VAL A 110 8.17 -4.03 9.83
N TYR A 111 7.11 -3.84 10.62
CA TYR A 111 7.19 -3.59 12.06
C TYR A 111 6.68 -4.81 12.83
N THR A 112 7.59 -5.53 13.47
CA THR A 112 7.28 -6.75 14.23
C THR A 112 6.38 -6.45 15.41
N ASN A 113 5.30 -7.24 15.57
CA ASN A 113 4.33 -7.14 16.65
C ASN A 113 3.69 -5.75 16.80
N ARG A 114 3.59 -4.99 15.72
CA ARG A 114 2.83 -3.73 15.70
C ARG A 114 1.48 -3.92 15.03
N ASN A 115 0.46 -3.30 15.63
CA ASN A 115 -0.91 -3.31 15.13
C ASN A 115 -1.12 -2.30 13.99
N HIS A 116 -2.38 -2.07 13.63
CA HIS A 116 -2.77 -1.16 12.55
C HIS A 116 -2.24 0.27 12.69
N ASN A 117 -2.07 0.74 13.92
CA ASN A 117 -1.60 2.10 14.20
C ASN A 117 -0.07 2.23 14.29
N ILE A 118 0.66 1.13 14.25
CA ILE A 118 2.15 1.05 14.23
C ILE A 118 2.77 2.03 15.25
N TYR A 119 2.56 1.77 16.55
CA TYR A 119 3.06 2.62 17.64
C TYR A 119 3.79 1.81 18.72
N GLY A 120 4.38 2.49 19.67
CA GLY A 120 5.07 1.96 20.85
C GLY A 120 6.57 2.23 20.80
N GLY A 121 7.12 2.71 21.91
CA GLY A 121 8.53 3.12 21.99
C GLY A 121 8.90 4.08 20.87
N ASN A 122 10.00 3.83 20.21
CA ASN A 122 10.50 4.66 19.09
C ASN A 122 9.84 4.35 17.72
N THR A 123 8.86 3.45 17.66
CA THR A 123 8.29 2.95 16.41
C THR A 123 7.76 4.06 15.50
N ARG A 124 7.00 5.02 16.07
CA ARG A 124 6.44 6.13 15.30
C ARG A 124 7.51 7.07 14.75
N LEU A 125 8.52 7.37 15.53
CA LEU A 125 9.65 8.18 15.08
C LEU A 125 10.38 7.50 13.92
N HIS A 126 10.68 6.19 14.05
CA HIS A 126 11.30 5.40 13.01
C HIS A 126 10.45 5.36 11.74
N LEU A 127 9.14 5.14 11.87
CA LEU A 127 8.20 5.10 10.77
C LEU A 127 8.21 6.40 9.95
N PHE A 128 7.98 7.54 10.61
CA PHE A 128 7.92 8.82 9.90
C PHE A 128 9.29 9.25 9.35
N LYS A 129 10.38 8.90 10.05
CA LYS A 129 11.72 9.11 9.50
C LYS A 129 11.94 8.28 8.24
N THR A 130 11.56 7.01 8.23
CA THR A 130 11.65 6.13 7.06
C THR A 130 10.88 6.69 5.87
N ILE A 131 9.65 7.18 6.09
CA ILE A 131 8.83 7.81 5.04
C ILE A 131 9.51 9.08 4.51
N SER A 132 9.99 9.95 5.41
CA SER A 132 10.62 11.21 5.04
C SER A 132 11.92 10.98 4.26
N ASP A 133 12.77 10.09 4.73
CA ASP A 133 14.04 9.76 4.08
C ASP A 133 13.79 9.17 2.67
N PHE A 134 12.78 8.30 2.53
CA PHE A 134 12.38 7.76 1.24
C PHE A 134 11.96 8.87 0.25
N PHE A 135 11.10 9.78 0.67
CA PHE A 135 10.69 10.88 -0.20
C PHE A 135 11.83 11.84 -0.53
N ILE A 136 12.68 12.17 0.45
CA ILE A 136 13.86 13.00 0.21
C ILE A 136 14.77 12.35 -0.83
N GLU A 137 15.01 11.05 -0.74
CA GLU A 137 15.82 10.30 -1.70
C GLU A 137 15.19 10.33 -3.11
N LYS A 138 13.90 10.01 -3.20
CA LYS A 138 13.23 9.78 -4.48
C LYS A 138 12.77 11.05 -5.21
N LEU A 139 12.60 12.15 -4.47
CA LEU A 139 12.17 13.44 -5.03
C LEU A 139 13.32 14.45 -5.21
N LYS A 140 14.54 14.13 -4.77
CA LYS A 140 15.72 14.95 -5.11
C LYS A 140 15.95 14.93 -6.62
N GLN A 141 16.28 16.11 -7.17
CA GLN A 141 16.82 16.16 -8.53
C GLN A 141 18.20 15.48 -8.53
N SER A 142 18.42 14.57 -9.44
CA SER A 142 19.81 14.24 -9.84
C SER A 142 20.43 15.53 -10.37
N LYS A 143 21.51 15.97 -9.71
CA LYS A 143 22.32 17.07 -10.23
C LYS A 143 22.94 16.67 -11.55
#